data_a07f4966eaef86c499f1240700e67254
#
_entry.id   a07f4966eaef86c499f1240700e67254
#
_cell.length_a   1.000
_cell.length_b   1.000
_cell.length_c   1.000
_cell.angle_alpha   90.00
_cell.angle_beta   90.00
_cell.angle_gamma   90.00
#
_symmetry.space_group_name_H-M   'P 1'
#
loop_
_entity.id
_entity.type
_entity.pdbx_description
1 polymer ?
#
loop_
_entity_poly.entity_id
_entity_poly.type
_entity_poly.pdbx_seq_one_letter_code
_entity_poly.pdbx_strand_id
1 'polypeptide(L)'
;GGIRGAAQLLEMELESRDLKEYTQVIIHEADRLQSLVDRLLAPHRHPHLVGDVNIHEVCERVRSLVLVEYPQGLKVVRDYDISIPEFRGDRAQLIQALLNVVQNAAQALTERIAQGDAVITLRTRVARQVTFGRQRYRLALELHVIDNGPGVPDAIKERIFYPLVSGRDGGSGLGLTLAQTFVQRHHGLIECDSVPGRTDFRILIPLP
;
A
#
# COMPACT_ATOMS: atom_id res chain seq x y z
N GLY A 1 -1.75 -25.66 8.50
CA GLY A 1 -1.87 -26.34 7.25
C GLY A 1 -0.99 -27.57 7.13
N GLY A 2 -1.30 -28.42 6.16
CA GLY A 2 -0.64 -29.70 5.95
C GLY A 2 0.87 -29.65 5.75
N ILE A 3 1.37 -28.67 4.98
CA ILE A 3 2.81 -28.54 4.68
C ILE A 3 3.61 -28.29 5.96
N ARG A 4 3.17 -27.37 6.80
CA ARG A 4 3.81 -27.07 8.08
C ARG A 4 3.82 -28.29 9.02
N GLY A 5 2.67 -28.95 9.14
CA GLY A 5 2.53 -30.13 10.00
C GLY A 5 3.43 -31.31 9.55
N ALA A 6 3.47 -31.54 8.24
CA ALA A 6 4.35 -32.57 7.67
C ALA A 6 5.84 -32.27 7.93
N ALA A 7 6.25 -31.00 7.75
CA ALA A 7 7.63 -30.60 8.04
C ALA A 7 7.99 -30.71 9.53
N GLN A 8 7.06 -30.41 10.43
CA GLN A 8 7.25 -30.58 11.89
C GLN A 8 7.39 -32.03 12.28
N LEU A 9 6.55 -32.92 11.74
CA LEU A 9 6.66 -34.37 12.00
C LEU A 9 7.99 -34.90 11.47
N LEU A 10 8.39 -34.52 10.28
CA LEU A 10 9.66 -34.93 9.70
C LEU A 10 10.85 -34.45 10.56
N GLU A 11 10.79 -33.21 11.07
CA GLU A 11 11.84 -32.68 11.95
C GLU A 11 12.03 -33.51 13.23
N MET A 12 10.95 -34.06 13.80
CA MET A 12 10.99 -34.87 14.99
C MET A 12 11.67 -36.22 14.76
N GLU A 13 11.61 -36.75 13.54
CA GLU A 13 12.18 -38.04 13.16
C GLU A 13 13.62 -37.92 12.60
N LEU A 14 14.08 -36.74 12.26
CA LEU A 14 15.41 -36.51 11.70
C LEU A 14 16.46 -36.43 12.82
N GLU A 15 17.56 -37.16 12.61
CA GLU A 15 18.73 -37.06 13.50
C GLU A 15 19.80 -36.10 12.99
N SER A 16 19.87 -35.90 11.67
CA SER A 16 20.84 -35.03 11.04
C SER A 16 20.51 -33.54 11.28
N ARG A 17 21.48 -32.77 11.77
CA ARG A 17 21.36 -31.34 11.99
C ARG A 17 21.05 -30.57 10.70
N ASP A 18 21.75 -30.90 9.61
CA ASP A 18 21.57 -30.24 8.32
C ASP A 18 20.16 -30.46 7.75
N LEU A 19 19.61 -31.66 7.92
CA LEU A 19 18.24 -31.96 7.48
C LEU A 19 17.20 -31.25 8.35
N LYS A 20 17.46 -31.05 9.64
CA LYS A 20 16.61 -30.21 10.50
C LYS A 20 16.61 -28.75 10.08
N GLU A 21 17.73 -28.22 9.62
CA GLU A 21 17.79 -26.85 9.08
C GLU A 21 16.87 -26.69 7.86
N TYR A 22 16.82 -27.69 6.98
CA TYR A 22 15.89 -27.68 5.85
C TYR A 22 14.42 -27.70 6.28
N THR A 23 14.07 -28.50 7.28
CA THR A 23 12.70 -28.52 7.81
C THR A 23 12.31 -27.20 8.47
N GLN A 24 13.23 -26.54 9.16
CA GLN A 24 13.01 -25.20 9.71
C GLN A 24 12.75 -24.17 8.62
N VAL A 25 13.48 -24.20 7.51
CA VAL A 25 13.24 -23.34 6.35
C VAL A 25 11.84 -23.58 5.78
N ILE A 26 11.43 -24.86 5.63
CA ILE A 26 10.09 -25.20 5.12
C ILE A 26 9.00 -24.66 6.06
N ILE A 27 9.14 -24.83 7.36
CA ILE A 27 8.19 -24.33 8.36
C ILE A 27 8.09 -22.81 8.29
N HIS A 28 9.23 -22.14 8.26
CA HIS A 28 9.28 -20.66 8.19
C HIS A 28 8.62 -20.12 6.92
N GLU A 29 8.91 -20.71 5.77
CA GLU A 29 8.29 -20.31 4.50
C GLU A 29 6.79 -20.65 4.47
N ALA A 30 6.36 -21.76 5.04
CA ALA A 30 4.95 -22.09 5.15
C ALA A 30 4.19 -21.08 6.02
N ASP A 31 4.77 -20.65 7.14
CA ASP A 31 4.21 -19.62 8.02
C ASP A 31 4.15 -18.26 7.32
N ARG A 32 5.20 -17.91 6.58
CA ARG A 32 5.24 -16.71 5.76
C ARG A 32 4.14 -16.69 4.70
N LEU A 33 3.99 -17.77 3.95
CA LEU A 33 2.92 -17.92 2.95
C LEU A 33 1.53 -17.84 3.58
N GLN A 34 1.31 -18.46 4.73
CA GLN A 34 0.04 -18.37 5.44
C GLN A 34 -0.28 -16.92 5.82
N SER A 35 0.70 -16.20 6.34
CA SER A 35 0.55 -14.78 6.66
C SER A 35 0.21 -13.92 5.44
N LEU A 36 0.83 -14.19 4.28
CA LEU A 36 0.53 -13.52 3.03
C LEU A 36 -0.90 -13.79 2.55
N VAL A 37 -1.34 -15.05 2.60
CA VAL A 37 -2.72 -15.45 2.25
C VAL A 37 -3.73 -14.76 3.17
N ASP A 38 -3.47 -14.73 4.48
CA ASP A 38 -4.35 -14.08 5.45
C ASP A 38 -4.50 -12.58 5.18
N ARG A 39 -3.42 -11.90 4.79
CA ARG A 39 -3.47 -10.49 4.39
C ARG A 39 -4.27 -10.27 3.11
N LEU A 40 -4.13 -11.14 2.12
CA LEU A 40 -4.90 -11.07 0.87
C LEU A 40 -6.40 -11.29 1.09
N LEU A 41 -6.76 -12.17 2.03
CA LEU A 41 -8.15 -12.50 2.33
C LEU A 41 -8.80 -11.55 3.35
N ALA A 42 -8.01 -10.79 4.12
CA ALA A 42 -8.51 -9.87 5.13
C ALA A 42 -9.57 -8.87 4.59
N PRO A 43 -9.41 -8.26 3.38
CA PRO A 43 -10.40 -7.37 2.82
C PRO A 43 -11.78 -8.02 2.60
N HIS A 44 -11.83 -9.32 2.38
CA HIS A 44 -13.05 -10.08 2.15
C HIS A 44 -13.71 -10.57 3.45
N ARG A 45 -12.98 -10.58 4.57
CA ARG A 45 -13.46 -11.03 5.89
C ARG A 45 -14.16 -9.94 6.67
N HIS A 46 -13.86 -8.66 6.40
CA HIS A 46 -14.45 -7.52 7.10
C HIS A 46 -15.60 -6.93 6.30
N PRO A 47 -16.75 -6.62 6.94
CA PRO A 47 -17.83 -5.95 6.27
C PRO A 47 -17.40 -4.57 5.78
N HIS A 48 -17.89 -4.15 4.62
CA HIS A 48 -17.69 -2.83 4.06
C HIS A 48 -18.61 -1.84 4.80
N LEU A 49 -18.05 -1.07 5.72
CA LEU A 49 -18.78 -0.12 6.54
C LEU A 49 -18.79 1.26 5.90
N VAL A 50 -19.83 1.57 5.16
CA VAL A 50 -19.97 2.85 4.44
C VAL A 50 -20.54 3.92 5.35
N GLY A 51 -19.89 5.07 5.36
CA GLY A 51 -20.29 6.28 6.07
C GLY A 51 -19.85 7.53 5.30
N ASP A 52 -20.07 8.69 5.88
CA ASP A 52 -19.55 9.95 5.34
C ASP A 52 -18.05 10.07 5.62
N VAL A 53 -17.28 10.36 4.59
CA VAL A 53 -15.82 10.45 4.66
C VAL A 53 -15.35 11.82 4.23
N ASN A 54 -14.54 12.44 5.10
CA ASN A 54 -13.69 13.57 4.75
C ASN A 54 -12.30 13.06 4.41
N ILE A 55 -11.87 13.22 3.17
CA ILE A 55 -10.57 12.69 2.73
C ILE A 55 -9.39 13.30 3.49
N HIS A 56 -9.49 14.54 3.93
CA HIS A 56 -8.40 15.19 4.65
C HIS A 56 -8.21 14.61 6.05
N GLU A 57 -9.27 14.13 6.71
CA GLU A 57 -9.14 13.38 7.97
C GLU A 57 -8.42 12.05 7.75
N VAL A 58 -8.69 11.38 6.63
CA VAL A 58 -7.95 10.16 6.22
C VAL A 58 -6.47 10.49 6.02
N CYS A 59 -6.17 11.55 5.27
CA CYS A 59 -4.78 12.00 5.04
C CYS A 59 -4.07 12.34 6.36
N GLU A 60 -4.71 13.06 7.26
CA GLU A 60 -4.12 13.44 8.55
C GLU A 60 -3.85 12.23 9.45
N ARG A 61 -4.75 11.26 9.46
CA ARG A 61 -4.55 10.02 10.21
C ARG A 61 -3.33 9.26 9.70
N VAL A 62 -3.21 9.10 8.39
CA VAL A 62 -2.07 8.41 7.76
C VAL A 62 -0.78 9.18 8.00
N ARG A 63 -0.81 10.51 7.83
CA ARG A 63 0.34 11.37 8.10
C ARG A 63 0.87 11.19 9.52
N SER A 64 -0.02 11.19 10.51
CA SER A 64 0.35 11.00 11.91
C SER A 64 0.99 9.64 12.15
N LEU A 65 0.44 8.57 11.59
CA LEU A 65 0.98 7.21 11.74
C LEU A 65 2.38 7.08 11.13
N VAL A 66 2.59 7.64 9.95
CA VAL A 66 3.87 7.56 9.24
C VAL A 66 4.94 8.39 9.95
N LEU A 67 4.61 9.55 10.49
CA LEU A 67 5.56 10.38 11.23
C LEU A 67 5.94 9.79 12.59
N VAL A 68 5.11 8.95 13.19
CA VAL A 68 5.49 8.16 14.38
C VAL A 68 6.49 7.06 13.99
N GLU A 69 6.28 6.40 12.86
CA GLU A 69 7.19 5.36 12.34
C GLU A 69 8.55 5.94 11.88
N TYR A 70 8.51 7.13 11.27
CA TYR A 70 9.68 7.85 10.75
C TYR A 70 9.80 9.25 11.39
N PRO A 71 10.24 9.33 12.66
CA PRO A 71 10.22 10.61 13.39
C PRO A 71 11.26 11.62 12.93
N GLN A 72 12.28 11.19 12.19
CA GLN A 72 13.38 12.04 11.73
C GLN A 72 13.71 11.77 10.26
N GLY A 73 14.08 12.82 9.54
CA GLY A 73 14.56 12.74 8.16
C GLY A 73 13.47 12.69 7.10
N LEU A 74 12.19 12.62 7.49
CA LEU A 74 11.04 12.61 6.60
C LEU A 74 10.12 13.79 6.87
N LYS A 75 9.77 14.52 5.80
CA LYS A 75 8.68 15.50 5.80
C LYS A 75 7.49 14.94 5.04
N VAL A 76 6.31 15.10 5.61
CA VAL A 76 5.04 14.82 4.92
C VAL A 76 4.31 16.14 4.73
N VAL A 77 4.36 16.65 3.50
CA VAL A 77 3.81 17.96 3.11
C VAL A 77 2.34 17.80 2.75
N ARG A 78 1.52 18.74 3.20
CA ARG A 78 0.10 18.85 2.87
C ARG A 78 -0.10 19.84 1.71
N ASP A 79 -0.82 19.42 0.70
CA ASP A 79 -1.23 20.27 -0.42
C ASP A 79 -2.70 19.97 -0.75
N TYR A 80 -3.59 20.48 0.10
CA TYR A 80 -5.00 20.11 0.12
C TYR A 80 -5.89 21.12 -0.55
N ASP A 81 -6.81 20.61 -1.37
CA ASP A 81 -7.96 21.37 -1.87
C ASP A 81 -9.13 21.23 -0.89
N ILE A 82 -9.39 22.27 -0.12
CA ILE A 82 -10.44 22.27 0.90
C ILE A 82 -11.86 22.27 0.34
N SER A 83 -12.02 22.47 -0.97
CA SER A 83 -13.33 22.44 -1.64
C SER A 83 -13.89 21.03 -1.85
N ILE A 84 -13.11 19.99 -1.60
CA ILE A 84 -13.53 18.61 -1.79
C ILE A 84 -14.65 18.27 -0.80
N PRO A 85 -15.83 17.85 -1.29
CA PRO A 85 -16.94 17.49 -0.41
C PRO A 85 -16.70 16.15 0.26
N GLU A 86 -17.43 15.91 1.36
CA GLU A 86 -17.57 14.58 1.91
C GLU A 86 -18.23 13.65 0.90
N PHE A 87 -17.87 12.38 0.96
CA PHE A 87 -18.41 11.35 0.09
C PHE A 87 -18.69 10.05 0.87
N ARG A 88 -19.47 9.18 0.28
CA ARG A 88 -19.80 7.89 0.89
C ARG A 88 -18.67 6.90 0.64
N GLY A 89 -18.11 6.37 1.72
CA GLY A 89 -17.01 5.42 1.65
C GLY A 89 -16.77 4.72 2.98
N ASP A 90 -15.84 3.77 2.96
CA ASP A 90 -15.36 3.09 4.16
C ASP A 90 -14.08 3.77 4.64
N ARG A 91 -14.19 4.55 5.70
CA ARG A 91 -13.07 5.31 6.25
C ARG A 91 -11.88 4.44 6.62
N ALA A 92 -12.12 3.28 7.24
CA ALA A 92 -11.07 2.37 7.67
C ALA A 92 -10.31 1.78 6.48
N GLN A 93 -11.02 1.38 5.42
CA GLN A 93 -10.42 0.87 4.19
C GLN A 93 -9.60 1.94 3.46
N LEU A 94 -10.09 3.17 3.41
CA LEU A 94 -9.38 4.29 2.79
C LEU A 94 -8.11 4.66 3.57
N ILE A 95 -8.16 4.65 4.90
CA ILE A 95 -6.97 4.83 5.73
C ILE A 95 -5.95 3.73 5.44
N GLN A 96 -6.37 2.46 5.39
CA GLN A 96 -5.47 1.35 5.11
C GLN A 96 -4.87 1.44 3.71
N ALA A 97 -5.67 1.76 2.70
CA ALA A 97 -5.20 1.95 1.33
C ALA A 97 -4.14 3.05 1.24
N LEU A 98 -4.43 4.22 1.78
CA LEU A 98 -3.50 5.35 1.76
C LEU A 98 -2.24 5.05 2.59
N LEU A 99 -2.40 4.43 3.75
CA LEU A 99 -1.26 4.03 4.59
C LEU A 99 -0.32 3.09 3.84
N ASN A 100 -0.85 2.11 3.13
CA ASN A 100 -0.04 1.17 2.34
C ASN A 100 0.75 1.90 1.24
N VAL A 101 0.14 2.86 0.55
CA VAL A 101 0.83 3.65 -0.47
C VAL A 101 1.90 4.55 0.14
N VAL A 102 1.61 5.23 1.24
CA VAL A 102 2.56 6.13 1.92
C VAL A 102 3.71 5.35 2.55
N GLN A 103 3.45 4.21 3.18
CA GLN A 103 4.51 3.33 3.70
C GLN A 103 5.40 2.79 2.58
N ASN A 104 4.82 2.45 1.43
CA ASN A 104 5.60 2.08 0.25
C ASN A 104 6.53 3.21 -0.20
N ALA A 105 6.04 4.44 -0.23
CA ALA A 105 6.84 5.62 -0.53
C ALA A 105 7.97 5.83 0.50
N ALA A 106 7.65 5.77 1.79
CA ALA A 106 8.64 5.94 2.86
C ALA A 106 9.75 4.89 2.81
N GLN A 107 9.41 3.64 2.53
CA GLN A 107 10.38 2.55 2.35
C GLN A 107 11.31 2.78 1.15
N ALA A 108 10.82 3.38 0.07
CA ALA A 108 11.64 3.76 -1.07
C ALA A 108 12.59 4.94 -0.76
N LEU A 109 12.32 5.69 0.30
CA LEU A 109 13.07 6.87 0.71
C LEU A 109 14.17 6.59 1.75
N THR A 110 14.53 5.34 1.99
CA THR A 110 15.47 4.96 3.07
C THR A 110 16.77 5.79 3.05
N GLU A 111 17.38 5.97 1.89
CA GLU A 111 18.60 6.77 1.74
C GLU A 111 18.34 8.27 2.01
N ARG A 112 17.24 8.81 1.49
CA ARG A 112 16.85 10.20 1.70
C ARG A 112 16.50 10.48 3.16
N ILE A 113 15.86 9.55 3.84
CA ILE A 113 15.58 9.66 5.28
C ILE A 113 16.89 9.73 6.07
N ALA A 114 17.86 8.89 5.73
CA ALA A 114 19.19 8.92 6.35
C ALA A 114 19.93 10.24 6.12
N GLN A 115 19.73 10.86 4.96
CA GLN A 115 20.30 12.17 4.61
C GLN A 115 19.51 13.35 5.18
N GLY A 116 18.29 13.13 5.67
CA GLY A 116 17.44 14.15 6.25
C GLY A 116 16.65 14.99 5.23
N ASP A 117 16.57 14.56 3.96
CA ASP A 117 15.92 15.29 2.87
C ASP A 117 14.78 14.55 2.17
N ALA A 118 14.25 13.50 2.81
CA ALA A 118 13.09 12.77 2.31
C ALA A 118 11.81 13.60 2.40
N VAL A 119 11.04 13.63 1.31
CA VAL A 119 9.77 14.36 1.23
C VAL A 119 8.70 13.49 0.61
N ILE A 120 7.56 13.39 1.27
CA ILE A 120 6.31 12.87 0.74
C ILE A 120 5.31 14.02 0.73
N THR A 121 4.66 14.26 -0.41
CA THR A 121 3.58 15.24 -0.54
C THR A 121 2.25 14.51 -0.67
N LEU A 122 1.31 14.84 0.20
CA LEU A 122 -0.09 14.44 0.08
C LEU A 122 -0.84 15.58 -0.59
N ARG A 123 -1.28 15.38 -1.83
CA ARG A 123 -1.99 16.38 -2.62
C ARG A 123 -3.40 15.90 -2.91
N THR A 124 -4.38 16.76 -2.69
CA THR A 124 -5.77 16.52 -3.06
C THR A 124 -6.25 17.56 -4.04
N ARG A 125 -6.99 17.12 -5.07
CA ARG A 125 -7.60 17.99 -6.10
C ARG A 125 -8.95 17.43 -6.49
N VAL A 126 -9.79 18.27 -7.07
CA VAL A 126 -11.02 17.87 -7.74
C VAL A 126 -10.75 17.78 -9.23
N ALA A 127 -10.98 16.61 -9.81
CA ALA A 127 -10.96 16.40 -11.25
C ALA A 127 -12.39 16.48 -11.81
N ARG A 128 -12.56 17.17 -12.93
CA ARG A 128 -13.86 17.35 -13.60
C ARG A 128 -13.90 16.58 -14.90
N GLN A 129 -15.07 16.03 -15.24
CA GLN A 129 -15.29 15.31 -16.51
C GLN A 129 -14.24 14.24 -16.77
N VAL A 130 -14.03 13.37 -15.81
CA VAL A 130 -12.99 12.32 -15.82
C VAL A 130 -13.58 11.00 -16.27
N THR A 131 -12.86 10.29 -17.13
CA THR A 131 -13.24 8.93 -17.56
C THR A 131 -12.23 7.92 -17.02
N PHE A 132 -12.70 6.97 -16.23
CA PHE A 132 -11.92 5.81 -15.80
C PHE A 132 -12.83 4.61 -15.54
N GLY A 133 -12.30 3.40 -15.61
CA GLY A 133 -13.12 2.19 -15.46
C GLY A 133 -14.24 2.07 -16.50
N ARG A 134 -14.07 2.61 -17.72
CA ARG A 134 -15.08 2.69 -18.79
C ARG A 134 -16.33 3.51 -18.45
N GLN A 135 -16.26 4.34 -17.40
CA GLN A 135 -17.35 5.21 -16.99
C GLN A 135 -16.85 6.66 -16.89
N ARG A 136 -17.75 7.59 -17.27
CA ARG A 136 -17.49 9.03 -17.15
C ARG A 136 -18.11 9.56 -15.86
N TYR A 137 -17.32 10.30 -15.11
CA TYR A 137 -17.73 10.94 -13.88
C TYR A 137 -17.65 12.46 -14.01
N ARG A 138 -18.65 13.15 -13.49
CA ARG A 138 -18.66 14.62 -13.49
C ARG A 138 -17.57 15.19 -12.58
N LEU A 139 -17.40 14.60 -11.42
CA LEU A 139 -16.39 14.96 -10.42
C LEU A 139 -15.71 13.72 -9.88
N ALA A 140 -14.42 13.82 -9.65
CA ALA A 140 -13.64 12.81 -8.94
C ALA A 140 -12.65 13.46 -8.00
N LEU A 141 -12.40 12.82 -6.86
CA LEU A 141 -11.28 13.12 -6.01
C LEU A 141 -10.01 12.60 -6.69
N GLU A 142 -9.00 13.45 -6.79
CA GLU A 142 -7.61 13.06 -7.06
C GLU A 142 -6.81 13.18 -5.79
N LEU A 143 -6.29 12.07 -5.30
CA LEU A 143 -5.37 12.02 -4.17
C LEU A 143 -4.02 11.53 -4.67
N HIS A 144 -2.99 12.35 -4.50
CA HIS A 144 -1.62 12.06 -4.89
C HIS A 144 -0.75 11.79 -3.69
N VAL A 145 0.07 10.77 -3.78
CA VAL A 145 1.22 10.51 -2.89
C VAL A 145 2.47 10.66 -3.73
N ILE A 146 3.19 11.75 -3.54
CA ILE A 146 4.36 12.12 -4.34
C ILE A 146 5.60 12.03 -3.47
N ASP A 147 6.58 11.25 -3.89
CA ASP A 147 7.86 11.13 -3.18
C ASP A 147 9.04 11.56 -4.06
N ASN A 148 10.15 11.92 -3.41
CA ASN A 148 11.39 12.31 -4.05
C ASN A 148 12.44 11.20 -4.10
N GLY A 149 11.98 9.96 -4.12
CA GLY A 149 12.84 8.76 -4.15
C GLY A 149 13.44 8.44 -5.52
N PRO A 150 14.10 7.29 -5.62
CA PRO A 150 14.81 6.88 -6.84
C PRO A 150 13.90 6.49 -8.00
N GLY A 151 12.60 6.37 -7.75
CA GLY A 151 11.64 5.88 -8.72
C GLY A 151 11.44 4.36 -8.66
N VAL A 152 10.43 3.89 -9.37
CA VAL A 152 10.13 2.46 -9.50
C VAL A 152 11.06 1.84 -10.55
N PRO A 153 11.70 0.70 -10.27
CA PRO A 153 12.53 0.01 -11.27
C PRO A 153 11.71 -0.33 -12.52
N ASP A 154 12.28 -0.09 -13.70
CA ASP A 154 11.62 -0.35 -14.99
C ASP A 154 11.18 -1.81 -15.15
N ALA A 155 11.95 -2.74 -14.57
CA ALA A 155 11.66 -4.17 -14.61
C ALA A 155 10.29 -4.55 -13.98
N ILE A 156 9.79 -3.76 -13.04
CA ILE A 156 8.54 -4.05 -12.31
C ILE A 156 7.47 -2.98 -12.50
N LYS A 157 7.76 -1.88 -13.19
CA LYS A 157 6.89 -0.70 -13.29
C LYS A 157 5.47 -1.01 -13.73
N GLU A 158 5.29 -1.93 -14.69
CA GLU A 158 3.98 -2.34 -15.19
C GLU A 158 3.24 -3.33 -14.28
N ARG A 159 3.93 -3.91 -13.28
CA ARG A 159 3.45 -4.99 -12.43
C ARG A 159 3.40 -4.66 -10.95
N ILE A 160 3.59 -3.39 -10.57
CA ILE A 160 3.72 -2.98 -9.16
C ILE A 160 2.48 -3.27 -8.31
N PHE A 161 1.30 -3.39 -8.94
CA PHE A 161 0.05 -3.72 -8.26
C PHE A 161 -0.24 -5.23 -8.22
N TYR A 162 0.57 -6.05 -8.86
CA TYR A 162 0.43 -7.51 -8.80
C TYR A 162 0.91 -8.03 -7.45
N PRO A 163 0.24 -9.07 -6.91
CA PRO A 163 0.67 -9.69 -5.66
C PRO A 163 2.12 -10.18 -5.74
N LEU A 164 2.86 -10.04 -4.63
CA LEU A 164 4.23 -10.53 -4.47
C LEU A 164 5.28 -9.87 -5.38
N VAL A 165 4.92 -8.80 -6.09
CA VAL A 165 5.88 -7.99 -6.85
C VAL A 165 6.49 -6.94 -5.93
N SER A 166 7.81 -6.96 -5.80
CA SER A 166 8.57 -6.00 -5.00
C SER A 166 9.91 -5.73 -5.66
N GLY A 167 10.31 -4.48 -5.72
CA GLY A 167 11.65 -4.06 -6.14
C GLY A 167 12.66 -4.02 -5.00
N ARG A 168 12.30 -4.49 -3.81
CA ARG A 168 13.12 -4.42 -2.60
C ARG A 168 13.22 -5.78 -1.93
N ASP A 169 14.40 -6.06 -1.40
CA ASP A 169 14.64 -7.22 -0.58
C ASP A 169 13.81 -7.13 0.72
N GLY A 170 13.09 -8.19 1.04
CA GLY A 170 12.24 -8.26 2.24
C GLY A 170 10.87 -7.58 2.13
N GLY A 171 10.53 -6.96 1.00
CA GLY A 171 9.18 -6.45 0.75
C GLY A 171 8.16 -7.58 0.56
N SER A 172 6.95 -7.43 1.14
CA SER A 172 5.90 -8.45 0.99
C SER A 172 5.28 -8.49 -0.40
N GLY A 173 5.32 -7.36 -1.13
CA GLY A 173 4.67 -7.20 -2.44
C GLY A 173 3.14 -7.18 -2.37
N LEU A 174 2.53 -7.00 -1.20
CA LEU A 174 1.09 -7.03 -0.99
C LEU A 174 0.47 -5.67 -0.66
N GLY A 175 1.26 -4.70 -0.21
CA GLY A 175 0.74 -3.41 0.22
C GLY A 175 -0.03 -2.67 -0.87
N LEU A 176 0.54 -2.59 -2.08
CA LEU A 176 -0.11 -1.94 -3.22
C LEU A 176 -1.29 -2.75 -3.77
N THR A 177 -1.24 -4.07 -3.73
CA THR A 177 -2.38 -4.94 -4.11
C THR A 177 -3.58 -4.68 -3.22
N LEU A 178 -3.38 -4.59 -1.91
CA LEU A 178 -4.44 -4.27 -0.95
C LEU A 178 -4.98 -2.86 -1.15
N ALA A 179 -4.10 -1.88 -1.40
CA ALA A 179 -4.51 -0.52 -1.70
C ALA A 179 -5.41 -0.48 -2.95
N GLN A 180 -5.02 -1.16 -4.01
CA GLN A 180 -5.83 -1.28 -5.23
C GLN A 180 -7.20 -1.91 -4.95
N THR A 181 -7.26 -2.98 -4.16
CA THR A 181 -8.52 -3.65 -3.79
C THR A 181 -9.47 -2.69 -3.07
N PHE A 182 -8.98 -1.95 -2.08
CA PHE A 182 -9.81 -1.00 -1.34
C PHE A 182 -10.27 0.18 -2.20
N VAL A 183 -9.39 0.69 -3.06
CA VAL A 183 -9.75 1.76 -4.01
C VAL A 183 -10.82 1.27 -5.00
N GLN A 184 -10.69 0.06 -5.52
CA GLN A 184 -11.69 -0.53 -6.43
C GLN A 184 -13.05 -0.73 -5.75
N ARG A 185 -13.10 -1.04 -4.46
CA ARG A 185 -14.34 -1.10 -3.69
C ARG A 185 -15.07 0.25 -3.60
N HIS A 186 -14.34 1.34 -3.79
CA HIS A 186 -14.87 2.70 -3.87
C HIS A 186 -15.11 3.17 -5.31
N HIS A 187 -15.16 2.23 -6.27
CA HIS A 187 -15.28 2.50 -7.70
C HIS A 187 -14.15 3.37 -8.27
N GLY A 188 -13.01 3.36 -7.58
CA GLY A 188 -11.85 4.16 -7.91
C GLY A 188 -10.79 3.42 -8.72
N LEU A 189 -9.75 4.16 -9.05
CA LEU A 189 -8.58 3.70 -9.79
C LEU A 189 -7.33 4.21 -9.09
N ILE A 190 -6.28 3.41 -9.08
CA ILE A 190 -4.95 3.80 -8.63
C ILE A 190 -3.96 3.64 -9.77
N GLU A 191 -3.15 4.67 -10.01
CA GLU A 191 -2.13 4.74 -11.05
C GLU A 191 -0.80 5.16 -10.45
N CYS A 192 0.28 4.82 -11.13
CA CYS A 192 1.63 5.24 -10.76
C CYS A 192 2.33 5.86 -11.95
N ASP A 193 2.90 7.03 -11.73
CA ASP A 193 3.79 7.72 -12.66
C ASP A 193 5.13 7.94 -11.97
N SER A 194 6.20 7.37 -12.51
CA SER A 194 7.49 7.33 -11.81
C SER A 194 8.64 7.60 -12.76
N VAL A 195 9.48 8.53 -12.32
CA VAL A 195 10.80 8.82 -12.89
C VAL A 195 11.80 8.93 -11.73
N PRO A 196 13.10 8.79 -11.96
CA PRO A 196 14.09 9.03 -10.91
C PRO A 196 13.92 10.44 -10.30
N GLY A 197 13.80 10.48 -8.97
CA GLY A 197 13.58 11.72 -8.21
C GLY A 197 12.11 12.09 -7.97
N ARG A 198 11.16 11.41 -8.64
CA ARG A 198 9.73 11.68 -8.43
C ARG A 198 8.87 10.48 -8.76
N THR A 199 8.20 9.94 -7.76
CA THR A 199 7.15 8.93 -7.93
C THR A 199 5.82 9.50 -7.45
N ASP A 200 4.81 9.43 -8.30
CA ASP A 200 3.45 9.92 -8.02
C ASP A 200 2.46 8.77 -8.13
N PHE A 201 1.92 8.35 -6.98
CA PHE A 201 0.76 7.46 -6.93
C PHE A 201 -0.49 8.32 -6.89
N ARG A 202 -1.36 8.13 -7.87
CA ARG A 202 -2.62 8.86 -8.01
C ARG A 202 -3.79 7.94 -7.75
N ILE A 203 -4.61 8.30 -6.78
CA ILE A 203 -5.87 7.62 -6.47
C ILE A 203 -7.02 8.49 -6.96
N LEU A 204 -7.90 7.94 -7.78
CA LEU A 204 -9.12 8.57 -8.25
C LEU A 204 -10.32 7.89 -7.61
N ILE A 205 -11.22 8.68 -7.02
CA ILE A 205 -12.47 8.20 -6.43
C ILE A 205 -13.62 9.09 -6.92
N PRO A 206 -14.71 8.51 -7.46
CA PRO A 206 -15.88 9.29 -7.87
C PRO A 206 -16.46 10.10 -6.71
N LEU A 207 -16.82 11.34 -6.97
CA LEU A 207 -17.52 12.23 -6.04
C LEU A 207 -19.00 12.31 -6.40
N PRO A 208 -19.88 12.63 -5.42
CA PRO A 208 -21.30 12.84 -5.70
C PRO A 208 -21.58 13.99 -6.65
#